data_8851a9bf246cdc350bf36490a388ede2
#
_entry.id   8851a9bf246cdc350bf36490a388ede2
#
_cell.length_a   1.000
_cell.length_b   1.000
_cell.length_c   1.000
_cell.angle_alpha   90.00
_cell.angle_beta   90.00
_cell.angle_gamma   90.00
#
_symmetry.space_group_name_H-M   'P 1'
#
loop_
_entity.id
_entity.type
_entity.pdbx_description
1 polymer ?
#
loop_
_entity_poly.entity_id
_entity_poly.type
_entity_poly.pdbx_seq_one_letter_code
_entity_poly.pdbx_strand_id
1 'polypeptide(L)'
;GTVGANKNSIKIIGDHTDMYAQGYFDYDSKKSGGLTMSHLRFGHTPIKSTYYISQADFVACHNPAYLGTYDMVEDLKKGGSFLLNCQWTPEELDEKLPGKVKKYIADNDINFYTIDGFKIGKEIGLGTRINTVLQSAFFSIAKIIPEEDAIRYMKDAATKSYSKKGDAIVKMNHDAIERGANGYVKIDVPASWKDAVDDSTKHVATGDRPELVDYVNNVVIPVNTFHGKDLPVSTFEKYADGTSPQGTAAYEKRGVAVDVPTWIPENCIQCNFCSMVCPHAVIRPVPMTDAELAAAPAAVKSKAMTGMPGMNFVMTISTLDCTGCGSCVQVCPGMKGNKALAMSPIDNERPGQEVFDYGVKLDPKPEVLAKFKDTTVKGSQFKQPML
;
A
#
# COMPACT_ATOMS: atom_id res chain seq x y z
N GLY A 1 8.90 -4.69 -10.53
CA GLY A 1 7.61 -4.83 -9.91
C GLY A 1 6.52 -5.16 -10.91
N THR A 2 5.33 -4.70 -10.66
CA THR A 2 4.12 -4.95 -11.48
C THR A 2 4.32 -4.60 -12.96
N VAL A 3 4.97 -3.47 -13.26
CA VAL A 3 5.29 -3.07 -14.64
C VAL A 3 6.14 -4.11 -15.36
N GLY A 4 7.14 -4.68 -14.68
CA GLY A 4 7.98 -5.73 -15.26
C GLY A 4 7.19 -6.99 -15.61
N ALA A 5 6.27 -7.43 -14.75
CA ALA A 5 5.39 -8.57 -14.98
C ALA A 5 4.45 -8.30 -16.18
N ASN A 6 3.86 -7.11 -16.24
CA ASN A 6 2.97 -6.75 -17.34
C ASN A 6 3.70 -6.61 -18.69
N LYS A 7 4.91 -6.03 -18.71
CA LYS A 7 5.78 -6.04 -19.90
C LYS A 7 6.11 -7.45 -20.37
N ASN A 8 6.37 -8.36 -19.41
CA ASN A 8 6.61 -9.77 -19.76
C ASN A 8 5.34 -10.43 -20.29
N SER A 9 4.17 -10.14 -19.74
CA SER A 9 2.89 -10.68 -20.24
C SER A 9 2.62 -10.25 -21.67
N ILE A 10 2.76 -8.95 -21.99
CA ILE A 10 2.59 -8.43 -23.34
C ILE A 10 3.58 -9.05 -24.30
N LYS A 11 4.82 -9.27 -23.86
CA LYS A 11 5.84 -9.93 -24.68
C LYS A 11 5.51 -11.39 -24.94
N ILE A 12 5.08 -12.14 -23.92
CA ILE A 12 4.64 -13.53 -24.10
C ILE A 12 3.49 -13.62 -25.10
N ILE A 13 2.48 -12.76 -24.98
CA ILE A 13 1.34 -12.73 -25.90
C ILE A 13 1.81 -12.40 -27.33
N GLY A 14 2.61 -11.34 -27.50
CA GLY A 14 3.07 -10.92 -28.82
C GLY A 14 4.05 -11.88 -29.48
N ASP A 15 4.93 -12.55 -28.72
CA ASP A 15 5.95 -13.46 -29.25
C ASP A 15 5.36 -14.88 -29.58
N HIS A 16 4.26 -15.27 -28.92
CA HIS A 16 3.75 -16.66 -28.98
C HIS A 16 2.30 -16.77 -29.48
N THR A 17 1.71 -15.68 -29.94
CA THR A 17 0.39 -15.68 -30.58
C THR A 17 0.41 -14.84 -31.87
N ASP A 18 -0.63 -14.93 -32.67
CA ASP A 18 -0.87 -14.08 -33.84
C ASP A 18 -1.59 -12.73 -33.47
N MET A 19 -1.69 -12.43 -32.18
CA MET A 19 -2.35 -11.23 -31.70
C MET A 19 -1.44 -10.01 -31.80
N TYR A 20 -2.03 -8.88 -32.12
CA TYR A 20 -1.41 -7.58 -31.84
C TYR A 20 -1.47 -7.32 -30.35
N ALA A 21 -0.40 -6.80 -29.77
CA ALA A 21 -0.31 -6.56 -28.33
C ALA A 21 0.26 -5.17 -28.05
N GLN A 22 -0.32 -4.46 -27.08
CA GLN A 22 0.12 -3.13 -26.64
C GLN A 22 0.03 -3.02 -25.14
N GLY A 23 1.07 -2.46 -24.52
CA GLY A 23 1.08 -2.07 -23.10
C GLY A 23 1.26 -0.57 -22.95
N TYR A 24 0.44 0.05 -22.13
CA TYR A 24 0.58 1.42 -21.69
C TYR A 24 0.60 1.46 -20.16
N PHE A 25 1.50 2.28 -19.59
CA PHE A 25 1.72 2.32 -18.15
C PHE A 25 1.57 3.76 -17.67
N ASP A 26 0.67 3.96 -16.74
CA ASP A 26 0.45 5.22 -16.05
C ASP A 26 0.99 5.14 -14.62
N TYR A 27 1.69 6.19 -14.20
CA TYR A 27 2.42 6.23 -12.95
C TYR A 27 1.94 7.37 -12.08
N ASP A 28 1.67 7.09 -10.81
CA ASP A 28 1.57 8.12 -9.79
C ASP A 28 2.92 8.85 -9.62
N SER A 29 2.88 10.11 -9.28
CA SER A 29 4.05 10.94 -8.98
C SER A 29 4.81 10.50 -7.72
N LYS A 30 4.22 9.68 -6.86
CA LYS A 30 4.80 9.23 -5.59
C LYS A 30 5.82 8.13 -5.80
N LYS A 31 7.02 8.27 -5.21
CA LYS A 31 8.09 7.27 -5.33
C LYS A 31 7.84 5.98 -4.58
N SER A 32 7.14 6.04 -3.44
CA SER A 32 6.88 4.88 -2.57
C SER A 32 5.40 4.70 -2.35
N GLY A 33 4.90 3.46 -2.60
CA GLY A 33 3.49 3.14 -2.46
C GLY A 33 2.58 3.89 -3.42
N GLY A 34 3.12 4.46 -4.52
CA GLY A 34 2.34 5.07 -5.57
C GLY A 34 1.59 4.02 -6.40
N LEU A 35 0.42 4.39 -6.89
CA LEU A 35 -0.34 3.55 -7.80
C LEU A 35 0.32 3.51 -9.18
N THR A 36 0.33 2.35 -9.79
CA THR A 36 0.69 2.17 -11.20
C THR A 36 -0.44 1.44 -11.89
N MET A 37 -1.01 2.04 -12.92
CA MET A 37 -1.98 1.39 -13.79
C MET A 37 -1.30 0.85 -15.04
N SER A 38 -1.56 -0.42 -15.34
CA SER A 38 -1.03 -1.08 -16.53
C SER A 38 -2.19 -1.46 -17.44
N HIS A 39 -2.28 -0.78 -18.57
CA HIS A 39 -3.29 -1.03 -19.59
C HIS A 39 -2.71 -1.98 -20.63
N LEU A 40 -3.17 -3.22 -20.66
CA LEU A 40 -2.76 -4.23 -21.62
C LEU A 40 -3.89 -4.48 -22.62
N ARG A 41 -3.60 -4.30 -23.92
CA ARG A 41 -4.53 -4.61 -25.02
C ARG A 41 -3.91 -5.64 -25.93
N PHE A 42 -4.69 -6.61 -26.29
CA PHE A 42 -4.28 -7.65 -27.25
C PHE A 42 -5.50 -8.20 -27.98
N GLY A 43 -5.29 -8.68 -29.21
CA GLY A 43 -6.35 -9.21 -30.06
C GLY A 43 -5.90 -9.31 -31.51
N HIS A 44 -6.76 -9.89 -32.36
CA HIS A 44 -6.45 -10.16 -33.78
C HIS A 44 -6.63 -8.90 -34.67
N THR A 45 -7.13 -7.79 -34.13
CA THR A 45 -7.29 -6.54 -34.87
C THR A 45 -6.10 -5.62 -34.58
N PRO A 46 -5.51 -4.94 -35.61
CA PRO A 46 -4.41 -4.02 -35.40
C PRO A 46 -4.75 -2.88 -34.43
N ILE A 47 -3.88 -2.68 -33.45
CA ILE A 47 -3.99 -1.61 -32.46
C ILE A 47 -3.23 -0.38 -33.00
N LYS A 48 -3.94 0.68 -33.39
CA LYS A 48 -3.36 1.84 -34.09
C LYS A 48 -3.17 3.08 -33.23
N SER A 49 -3.78 3.15 -32.06
CA SER A 49 -3.72 4.31 -31.16
C SER A 49 -3.49 3.94 -29.72
N THR A 50 -2.93 4.89 -28.97
CA THR A 50 -2.69 4.78 -27.53
C THR A 50 -3.81 5.51 -26.79
N TYR A 51 -4.54 4.82 -25.92
CA TYR A 51 -5.53 5.39 -25.01
C TYR A 51 -5.70 4.47 -23.80
N TYR A 52 -6.22 5.00 -22.70
CA TYR A 52 -6.56 4.22 -21.53
C TYR A 52 -7.69 3.22 -21.83
N ILE A 53 -7.65 2.08 -21.17
CA ILE A 53 -8.74 1.11 -21.20
C ILE A 53 -9.82 1.63 -20.26
N SER A 54 -11.02 1.84 -20.79
CA SER A 54 -12.23 2.21 -20.06
C SER A 54 -13.28 1.10 -20.06
N GLN A 55 -13.01 -0.01 -20.73
CA GLN A 55 -13.83 -1.22 -20.74
C GLN A 55 -12.90 -2.44 -20.75
N ALA A 56 -12.66 -3.00 -19.58
CA ALA A 56 -11.74 -4.11 -19.37
C ALA A 56 -12.49 -5.44 -19.29
N ASP A 57 -11.88 -6.49 -19.87
CA ASP A 57 -12.35 -7.87 -19.68
C ASP A 57 -11.78 -8.47 -18.37
N PHE A 58 -10.66 -7.92 -17.88
CA PHE A 58 -9.96 -8.36 -16.68
C PHE A 58 -9.33 -7.18 -15.96
N VAL A 59 -9.54 -7.08 -14.64
CA VAL A 59 -8.85 -6.13 -13.76
C VAL A 59 -8.21 -6.89 -12.60
N ALA A 60 -6.96 -6.57 -12.27
CA ALA A 60 -6.29 -7.08 -11.08
C ALA A 60 -5.94 -5.93 -10.13
N CYS A 61 -6.44 -5.99 -8.91
CA CYS A 61 -6.06 -5.11 -7.81
C CYS A 61 -4.98 -5.81 -6.96
N HIS A 62 -3.76 -5.26 -6.99
CA HIS A 62 -2.60 -5.88 -6.34
C HIS A 62 -2.47 -5.51 -4.86
N ASN A 63 -3.21 -4.51 -4.38
CA ASN A 63 -3.21 -4.09 -2.99
C ASN A 63 -4.65 -3.76 -2.55
N PRO A 64 -5.18 -4.41 -1.51
CA PRO A 64 -6.56 -4.19 -1.06
C PRO A 64 -6.80 -2.77 -0.52
N ALA A 65 -5.75 -2.05 -0.08
CA ALA A 65 -5.85 -0.65 0.34
C ALA A 65 -6.35 0.29 -0.78
N TYR A 66 -6.24 -0.12 -2.04
CA TYR A 66 -6.71 0.68 -3.16
C TYR A 66 -8.23 0.71 -3.32
N LEU A 67 -8.94 -0.30 -2.81
CA LEU A 67 -10.40 -0.42 -2.93
C LEU A 67 -11.19 0.71 -2.26
N GLY A 68 -10.65 1.28 -1.18
CA GLY A 68 -11.26 2.41 -0.47
C GLY A 68 -10.95 3.78 -1.06
N THR A 69 -9.99 3.83 -2.01
CA THR A 69 -9.46 5.11 -2.53
C THR A 69 -9.77 5.29 -4.02
N TYR A 70 -9.73 4.20 -4.81
CA TYR A 70 -9.84 4.24 -6.26
C TYR A 70 -11.01 3.41 -6.75
N ASP A 71 -11.57 3.79 -7.90
CA ASP A 71 -12.61 3.03 -8.60
C ASP A 71 -11.97 1.84 -9.34
N MET A 72 -11.86 0.69 -8.64
CA MET A 72 -11.13 -0.48 -9.15
C MET A 72 -11.94 -1.36 -10.11
N VAL A 73 -13.26 -1.31 -10.08
CA VAL A 73 -14.14 -2.23 -10.82
C VAL A 73 -14.99 -1.56 -11.89
N GLU A 74 -15.11 -0.23 -11.88
CA GLU A 74 -16.02 0.51 -12.79
C GLU A 74 -15.68 0.35 -14.27
N ASP A 75 -14.41 0.11 -14.59
CA ASP A 75 -13.97 -0.14 -15.97
C ASP A 75 -14.20 -1.60 -16.44
N LEU A 76 -14.67 -2.51 -15.57
CA LEU A 76 -14.97 -3.88 -15.97
C LEU A 76 -16.24 -3.95 -16.80
N LYS A 77 -16.18 -4.69 -17.91
CA LYS A 77 -17.37 -5.09 -18.65
C LYS A 77 -18.23 -6.04 -17.84
N LYS A 78 -19.52 -6.07 -18.09
CA LYS A 78 -20.42 -7.08 -17.56
C LYS A 78 -19.90 -8.49 -17.89
N GLY A 79 -19.83 -9.37 -16.88
CA GLY A 79 -19.28 -10.72 -17.00
C GLY A 79 -17.75 -10.77 -17.03
N GLY A 80 -17.07 -9.62 -16.89
CA GLY A 80 -15.61 -9.55 -16.78
C GLY A 80 -15.06 -10.24 -15.52
N SER A 81 -13.76 -10.27 -15.38
CA SER A 81 -13.08 -10.92 -14.25
C SER A 81 -12.34 -9.91 -13.38
N PHE A 82 -12.52 -10.00 -12.06
CA PHE A 82 -11.80 -9.21 -11.07
C PHE A 82 -10.94 -10.11 -10.19
N LEU A 83 -9.63 -9.86 -10.13
CA LEU A 83 -8.69 -10.54 -9.23
C LEU A 83 -8.23 -9.57 -8.16
N LEU A 84 -8.50 -9.89 -6.90
CA LEU A 84 -8.03 -9.14 -5.75
C LEU A 84 -6.91 -9.89 -5.03
N ASN A 85 -5.74 -9.26 -4.91
CA ASN A 85 -4.70 -9.77 -4.03
C ASN A 85 -4.99 -9.32 -2.59
N CYS A 86 -5.44 -10.23 -1.75
CA CYS A 86 -5.72 -9.98 -0.34
C CYS A 86 -5.57 -11.26 0.48
N GLN A 87 -5.47 -11.09 1.79
CA GLN A 87 -5.39 -12.17 2.78
C GLN A 87 -6.74 -12.45 3.47
N TRP A 88 -7.81 -11.86 2.97
CA TRP A 88 -9.13 -11.93 3.61
C TRP A 88 -9.83 -13.26 3.33
N THR A 89 -10.50 -13.79 4.35
CA THR A 89 -11.41 -14.91 4.20
C THR A 89 -12.70 -14.45 3.49
N PRO A 90 -13.55 -15.38 3.00
CA PRO A 90 -14.84 -15.01 2.41
C PRO A 90 -15.72 -14.16 3.34
N GLU A 91 -15.70 -14.42 4.65
CA GLU A 91 -16.43 -13.67 5.65
C GLU A 91 -15.86 -12.26 5.82
N GLU A 92 -14.53 -12.15 5.88
CA GLU A 92 -13.84 -10.85 5.94
C GLU A 92 -14.02 -10.03 4.65
N LEU A 93 -14.21 -10.67 3.49
CA LEU A 93 -14.52 -9.97 2.24
C LEU A 93 -15.85 -9.23 2.34
N ASP A 94 -16.87 -9.86 2.93
CA ASP A 94 -18.18 -9.21 3.10
C ASP A 94 -18.11 -8.00 4.04
N GLU A 95 -17.27 -8.06 5.05
CA GLU A 95 -17.06 -6.95 5.99
C GLU A 95 -16.20 -5.83 5.39
N LYS A 96 -15.08 -6.19 4.72
CA LYS A 96 -14.01 -5.24 4.35
C LYS A 96 -14.16 -4.64 2.95
N LEU A 97 -14.94 -5.27 2.05
CA LEU A 97 -15.16 -4.70 0.73
C LEU A 97 -16.11 -3.50 0.80
N PRO A 98 -15.77 -2.36 0.16
CA PRO A 98 -16.67 -1.23 0.05
C PRO A 98 -18.01 -1.63 -0.59
N GLY A 99 -19.12 -1.11 -0.08
CA GLY A 99 -20.46 -1.42 -0.58
C GLY A 99 -20.62 -1.14 -2.07
N LYS A 100 -20.00 -0.06 -2.57
CA LYS A 100 -19.95 0.27 -4.00
C LYS A 100 -19.31 -0.83 -4.84
N VAL A 101 -18.19 -1.41 -4.37
CA VAL A 101 -17.49 -2.50 -5.06
C VAL A 101 -18.33 -3.78 -5.05
N LYS A 102 -18.90 -4.15 -3.90
CA LYS A 102 -19.82 -5.30 -3.77
C LYS A 102 -20.98 -5.21 -4.75
N LYS A 103 -21.65 -4.05 -4.74
CA LYS A 103 -22.80 -3.80 -5.62
C LYS A 103 -22.42 -3.90 -7.10
N TYR A 104 -21.30 -3.29 -7.51
CA TYR A 104 -20.84 -3.36 -8.91
C TYR A 104 -20.59 -4.80 -9.36
N ILE A 105 -19.88 -5.58 -8.52
CA ILE A 105 -19.59 -7.00 -8.78
C ILE A 105 -20.87 -7.80 -9.00
N ALA A 106 -21.87 -7.60 -8.12
CA ALA A 106 -23.13 -8.36 -8.19
C ALA A 106 -24.05 -7.91 -9.33
N ASP A 107 -24.15 -6.60 -9.62
CA ASP A 107 -25.02 -6.06 -10.68
C ASP A 107 -24.49 -6.38 -12.08
N ASN A 108 -23.18 -6.51 -12.23
CA ASN A 108 -22.53 -6.73 -13.52
C ASN A 108 -22.08 -8.18 -13.74
N ASP A 109 -22.51 -9.11 -12.89
CA ASP A 109 -22.16 -10.55 -13.00
C ASP A 109 -20.64 -10.78 -13.10
N ILE A 110 -19.84 -10.02 -12.34
CA ILE A 110 -18.38 -10.09 -12.38
C ILE A 110 -17.88 -11.41 -11.81
N ASN A 111 -16.99 -12.08 -12.52
CA ASN A 111 -16.27 -13.24 -12.00
C ASN A 111 -15.22 -12.77 -11.00
N PHE A 112 -15.50 -12.94 -9.71
CA PHE A 112 -14.62 -12.44 -8.65
C PHE A 112 -13.68 -13.53 -8.16
N TYR A 113 -12.38 -13.18 -8.06
CA TYR A 113 -11.31 -14.06 -7.61
C TYR A 113 -10.46 -13.37 -6.56
N THR A 114 -9.95 -14.13 -5.59
CA THR A 114 -8.97 -13.68 -4.62
C THR A 114 -7.71 -14.54 -4.67
N ILE A 115 -6.57 -13.97 -4.26
CA ILE A 115 -5.31 -14.67 -4.07
C ILE A 115 -4.52 -14.02 -2.95
N ASP A 116 -3.93 -14.80 -2.05
CA ASP A 116 -2.95 -14.30 -1.08
C ASP A 116 -1.53 -14.45 -1.63
N GLY A 117 -1.18 -13.55 -2.54
CA GLY A 117 0.14 -13.51 -3.16
C GLY A 117 1.26 -13.20 -2.15
N PHE A 118 0.97 -12.47 -1.07
CA PHE A 118 1.96 -12.17 -0.03
C PHE A 118 2.31 -13.41 0.80
N LYS A 119 1.33 -14.21 1.17
CA LYS A 119 1.57 -15.50 1.83
C LYS A 119 2.40 -16.41 0.94
N ILE A 120 1.99 -16.56 -0.32
CA ILE A 120 2.74 -17.36 -1.31
C ILE A 120 4.18 -16.87 -1.41
N GLY A 121 4.39 -15.55 -1.58
CA GLY A 121 5.72 -14.95 -1.68
C GLY A 121 6.60 -15.17 -0.46
N LYS A 122 6.04 -15.05 0.75
CA LYS A 122 6.74 -15.31 2.01
C LYS A 122 7.17 -16.78 2.12
N GLU A 123 6.28 -17.73 1.83
CA GLU A 123 6.53 -19.16 1.94
C GLU A 123 7.61 -19.67 0.96
N ILE A 124 7.70 -19.09 -0.23
CA ILE A 124 8.73 -19.48 -1.23
C ILE A 124 10.03 -18.66 -1.13
N GLY A 125 10.13 -17.73 -0.16
CA GLY A 125 11.32 -16.92 0.07
C GLY A 125 11.46 -15.67 -0.82
N LEU A 126 10.44 -15.29 -1.58
CA LEU A 126 10.41 -14.05 -2.37
C LEU A 126 9.96 -12.82 -1.55
N GLY A 127 9.47 -13.02 -0.32
CA GLY A 127 8.96 -11.95 0.55
C GLY A 127 7.75 -11.26 -0.06
N THR A 128 7.84 -9.93 -0.24
CA THR A 128 6.75 -9.11 -0.82
C THR A 128 6.78 -9.03 -2.35
N ARG A 129 7.66 -9.78 -3.02
CA ARG A 129 7.78 -9.78 -4.48
C ARG A 129 6.78 -10.75 -5.11
N ILE A 130 5.56 -10.28 -5.27
CA ILE A 130 4.40 -11.09 -5.68
C ILE A 130 4.08 -11.01 -7.19
N ASN A 131 4.82 -10.22 -7.96
CA ASN A 131 4.48 -9.94 -9.36
C ASN A 131 4.34 -11.19 -10.22
N THR A 132 5.28 -12.14 -10.08
CA THR A 132 5.27 -13.40 -10.82
C THR A 132 4.08 -14.27 -10.44
N VAL A 133 3.70 -14.29 -9.16
CA VAL A 133 2.51 -14.97 -8.63
C VAL A 133 1.25 -14.43 -9.31
N LEU A 134 1.08 -13.11 -9.29
CA LEU A 134 -0.11 -12.46 -9.85
C LEU A 134 -0.16 -12.52 -11.38
N GLN A 135 1.00 -12.48 -12.06
CA GLN A 135 1.09 -12.69 -13.50
C GLN A 135 0.63 -14.09 -13.89
N SER A 136 1.00 -15.11 -13.13
CA SER A 136 0.60 -16.48 -13.37
C SER A 136 -0.90 -16.67 -13.16
N ALA A 137 -1.46 -16.12 -12.07
CA ALA A 137 -2.91 -16.12 -11.84
C ALA A 137 -3.68 -15.42 -12.98
N PHE A 138 -3.14 -14.30 -13.51
CA PHE A 138 -3.73 -13.62 -14.66
C PHE A 138 -3.85 -14.57 -15.87
N PHE A 139 -2.79 -15.26 -16.26
CA PHE A 139 -2.84 -16.18 -17.41
C PHE A 139 -3.82 -17.33 -17.19
N SER A 140 -3.87 -17.91 -15.98
CA SER A 140 -4.77 -19.02 -15.66
C SER A 140 -6.25 -18.59 -15.64
N ILE A 141 -6.56 -17.37 -15.18
CA ILE A 141 -7.94 -16.86 -15.13
C ILE A 141 -8.37 -16.35 -16.50
N ALA A 142 -7.53 -15.56 -17.18
CA ALA A 142 -7.88 -14.90 -18.44
C ALA A 142 -7.84 -15.83 -19.65
N LYS A 143 -7.14 -16.97 -19.56
CA LYS A 143 -7.08 -18.06 -20.58
C LYS A 143 -6.79 -17.56 -22.00
N ILE A 144 -5.88 -16.60 -22.13
CA ILE A 144 -5.49 -15.98 -23.40
C ILE A 144 -4.75 -16.98 -24.29
N ILE A 145 -3.94 -17.82 -23.66
CA ILE A 145 -3.19 -18.95 -24.26
C ILE A 145 -3.42 -20.19 -23.38
N PRO A 146 -3.17 -21.41 -23.90
CA PRO A 146 -3.25 -22.62 -23.08
C PRO A 146 -2.41 -22.48 -21.80
N GLU A 147 -2.93 -22.91 -20.68
CA GLU A 147 -2.31 -22.70 -19.37
C GLU A 147 -0.90 -23.32 -19.27
N GLU A 148 -0.73 -24.52 -19.80
CA GLU A 148 0.58 -25.20 -19.83
C GLU A 148 1.63 -24.40 -20.63
N ASP A 149 1.22 -23.80 -21.74
CA ASP A 149 2.08 -22.94 -22.55
C ASP A 149 2.42 -21.65 -21.81
N ALA A 150 1.44 -21.01 -21.14
CA ALA A 150 1.68 -19.82 -20.34
C ALA A 150 2.71 -20.08 -19.23
N ILE A 151 2.53 -21.17 -18.49
CA ILE A 151 3.46 -21.59 -17.41
C ILE A 151 4.86 -21.83 -18.01
N ARG A 152 4.96 -22.54 -19.13
CA ARG A 152 6.23 -22.80 -19.80
C ARG A 152 6.93 -21.51 -20.20
N TYR A 153 6.25 -20.61 -20.92
CA TYR A 153 6.83 -19.34 -21.37
C TYR A 153 7.24 -18.44 -20.21
N MET A 154 6.46 -18.41 -19.15
CA MET A 154 6.82 -17.67 -17.94
C MET A 154 8.07 -18.24 -17.27
N LYS A 155 8.21 -19.58 -17.17
CA LYS A 155 9.41 -20.24 -16.62
C LYS A 155 10.65 -19.97 -17.46
N ASP A 156 10.53 -20.03 -18.79
CA ASP A 156 11.63 -19.72 -19.70
C ASP A 156 12.08 -18.26 -19.55
N ALA A 157 11.15 -17.32 -19.46
CA ALA A 157 11.44 -15.91 -19.24
C ALA A 157 12.09 -15.66 -17.85
N ALA A 158 11.62 -16.34 -16.80
CA ALA A 158 12.21 -16.28 -15.47
C ALA A 158 13.64 -16.84 -15.46
N THR A 159 13.85 -17.99 -16.08
CA THR A 159 15.20 -18.60 -16.22
C THR A 159 16.15 -17.64 -16.95
N LYS A 160 15.73 -17.08 -18.07
CA LYS A 160 16.53 -16.09 -18.82
C LYS A 160 16.88 -14.85 -17.99
N SER A 161 15.93 -14.38 -17.17
CA SER A 161 16.09 -13.15 -16.37
C SER A 161 16.94 -13.34 -15.11
N TYR A 162 16.88 -14.53 -14.51
CA TYR A 162 17.45 -14.78 -13.19
C TYR A 162 18.60 -15.78 -13.16
N SER A 163 18.98 -16.44 -14.26
CA SER A 163 20.08 -17.42 -14.32
C SER A 163 21.40 -16.87 -13.73
N LYS A 164 21.70 -15.60 -14.00
CA LYS A 164 22.90 -14.94 -13.43
C LYS A 164 22.85 -14.74 -11.92
N LYS A 165 21.69 -14.90 -11.27
CA LYS A 165 21.50 -14.76 -9.82
C LYS A 165 21.54 -16.10 -9.08
N GLY A 166 21.74 -17.19 -9.80
CA GLY A 166 21.84 -18.55 -9.30
C GLY A 166 20.52 -19.35 -9.35
N ASP A 167 20.66 -20.67 -9.36
CA ASP A 167 19.58 -21.63 -9.55
C ASP A 167 18.49 -21.56 -8.47
N ALA A 168 18.86 -21.21 -7.23
CA ALA A 168 17.90 -21.02 -6.15
C ALA A 168 16.88 -19.90 -6.46
N ILE A 169 17.33 -18.79 -7.03
CA ILE A 169 16.44 -17.68 -7.41
C ILE A 169 15.57 -18.06 -8.60
N VAL A 170 16.11 -18.80 -9.58
CA VAL A 170 15.33 -19.33 -10.70
C VAL A 170 14.23 -20.24 -10.18
N LYS A 171 14.59 -21.18 -9.28
CA LYS A 171 13.63 -22.11 -8.67
C LYS A 171 12.52 -21.39 -7.93
N MET A 172 12.84 -20.39 -7.07
CA MET A 172 11.84 -19.58 -6.37
C MET A 172 10.84 -18.93 -7.33
N ASN A 173 11.31 -18.44 -8.50
CA ASN A 173 10.42 -17.83 -9.49
C ASN A 173 9.58 -18.91 -10.23
N HIS A 174 10.10 -20.09 -10.47
CA HIS A 174 9.33 -21.22 -11.01
C HIS A 174 8.23 -21.65 -10.02
N ASP A 175 8.57 -21.79 -8.72
CA ASP A 175 7.61 -22.12 -7.67
C ASP A 175 6.51 -21.03 -7.57
N ALA A 176 6.88 -19.75 -7.75
CA ALA A 176 5.93 -18.63 -7.79
C ALA A 176 4.94 -18.73 -8.96
N ILE A 177 5.42 -19.16 -10.13
CA ILE A 177 4.59 -19.35 -11.32
C ILE A 177 3.58 -20.48 -11.08
N GLU A 178 4.04 -21.64 -10.62
CA GLU A 178 3.15 -22.78 -10.35
C GLU A 178 2.11 -22.48 -9.28
N ARG A 179 2.55 -21.86 -8.17
CA ARG A 179 1.65 -21.52 -7.08
C ARG A 179 0.69 -20.38 -7.44
N GLY A 180 1.09 -19.45 -8.31
CA GLY A 180 0.22 -18.40 -8.81
C GLY A 180 -0.89 -18.95 -9.70
N ALA A 181 -0.57 -19.91 -10.57
CA ALA A 181 -1.53 -20.56 -11.45
C ALA A 181 -2.62 -21.32 -10.69
N ASN A 182 -2.30 -21.86 -9.50
CA ASN A 182 -3.20 -22.73 -8.73
C ASN A 182 -3.65 -22.11 -7.38
N GLY A 183 -3.17 -20.92 -7.04
CA GLY A 183 -3.33 -20.33 -5.69
C GLY A 183 -4.51 -19.35 -5.56
N TYR A 184 -5.23 -19.06 -6.63
CA TYR A 184 -6.41 -18.21 -6.57
C TYR A 184 -7.68 -18.99 -6.23
N VAL A 185 -8.66 -18.29 -5.66
CA VAL A 185 -9.97 -18.84 -5.31
C VAL A 185 -11.05 -18.03 -6.02
N LYS A 186 -11.98 -18.70 -6.68
CA LYS A 186 -13.20 -18.07 -7.21
C LYS A 186 -14.19 -17.87 -6.07
N ILE A 187 -14.70 -16.67 -5.93
CA ILE A 187 -15.65 -16.30 -4.88
C ILE A 187 -17.07 -16.41 -5.42
N ASP A 188 -17.91 -17.13 -4.71
CA ASP A 188 -19.35 -17.15 -4.94
C ASP A 188 -19.93 -15.82 -4.44
N VAL A 189 -20.32 -14.94 -5.36
CA VAL A 189 -20.81 -13.60 -5.06
C VAL A 189 -22.17 -13.70 -4.36
N PRO A 190 -22.32 -13.24 -3.10
CA PRO A 190 -23.60 -13.30 -2.40
C PRO A 190 -24.65 -12.44 -3.09
N ALA A 191 -25.90 -12.94 -3.18
CA ALA A 191 -27.02 -12.20 -3.76
C ALA A 191 -27.30 -10.88 -3.00
N SER A 192 -27.03 -10.85 -1.70
CA SER A 192 -27.16 -9.67 -0.84
C SER A 192 -26.27 -8.49 -1.26
N TRP A 193 -25.21 -8.74 -2.03
CA TRP A 193 -24.34 -7.65 -2.51
C TRP A 193 -25.02 -6.71 -3.51
N LYS A 194 -26.13 -7.14 -4.14
CA LYS A 194 -26.96 -6.24 -4.99
C LYS A 194 -27.60 -5.12 -4.18
N ASP A 195 -27.88 -5.37 -2.93
CA ASP A 195 -28.49 -4.41 -2.01
C ASP A 195 -27.46 -3.67 -1.15
N ALA A 196 -26.16 -3.89 -1.41
CA ALA A 196 -25.10 -3.22 -0.68
C ALA A 196 -25.17 -1.69 -0.89
N VAL A 197 -25.14 -0.96 0.20
CA VAL A 197 -25.13 0.50 0.20
C VAL A 197 -23.69 0.97 0.11
N ASP A 198 -23.46 2.03 -0.67
CA ASP A 198 -22.17 2.71 -0.67
C ASP A 198 -21.97 3.41 0.68
N ASP A 199 -21.26 2.73 1.55
CA ASP A 199 -20.84 3.20 2.87
C ASP A 199 -19.41 3.78 2.85
N SER A 200 -18.81 3.89 1.67
CA SER A 200 -17.53 4.54 1.50
C SER A 200 -17.66 5.98 1.96
N THR A 201 -17.27 6.24 3.19
CA THR A 201 -17.10 7.62 3.70
C THR A 201 -16.06 8.27 2.81
N LYS A 202 -16.49 9.22 1.95
CA LYS A 202 -15.53 10.07 1.24
C LYS A 202 -14.59 10.61 2.29
N HIS A 203 -13.32 10.31 2.13
CA HIS A 203 -12.31 10.85 3.04
C HIS A 203 -12.39 12.38 2.97
N VAL A 204 -12.91 13.00 4.02
CA VAL A 204 -13.03 14.45 4.14
C VAL A 204 -11.97 14.92 5.11
N ALA A 205 -11.06 15.74 4.64
CA ALA A 205 -10.08 16.38 5.49
C ALA A 205 -10.75 17.38 6.45
N THR A 206 -10.35 17.35 7.70
CA THR A 206 -10.76 18.30 8.76
C THR A 206 -9.52 18.84 9.45
N GLY A 207 -9.61 20.03 10.06
CA GLY A 207 -8.48 20.62 10.79
C GLY A 207 -8.66 22.11 11.05
N ASP A 208 -7.67 22.69 11.72
CA ASP A 208 -7.71 24.08 12.21
C ASP A 208 -7.26 25.12 11.17
N ARG A 209 -6.89 24.69 9.97
CA ARG A 209 -6.46 25.56 8.86
C ARG A 209 -7.46 25.49 7.71
N PRO A 210 -8.48 26.38 7.67
CA PRO A 210 -9.58 26.30 6.70
C PRO A 210 -9.10 26.32 5.25
N GLU A 211 -8.09 27.12 4.90
CA GLU A 211 -7.53 27.22 3.55
C GLU A 211 -6.90 25.90 3.12
N LEU A 212 -6.12 25.24 4.00
CA LEU A 212 -5.51 23.95 3.72
C LEU A 212 -6.57 22.87 3.58
N VAL A 213 -7.57 22.85 4.46
CA VAL A 213 -8.68 21.88 4.41
C VAL A 213 -9.49 22.04 3.13
N ASP A 214 -9.81 23.28 2.72
CA ASP A 214 -10.48 23.56 1.45
C ASP A 214 -9.68 23.04 0.25
N TYR A 215 -8.38 23.33 0.21
CA TYR A 215 -7.49 22.87 -0.85
C TYR A 215 -7.39 21.34 -0.90
N VAL A 216 -7.25 20.70 0.26
CA VAL A 216 -7.17 19.23 0.33
C VAL A 216 -8.45 18.58 -0.16
N ASN A 217 -9.61 19.04 0.27
CA ASN A 217 -10.90 18.46 -0.11
C ASN A 217 -11.25 18.70 -1.57
N ASN A 218 -11.00 19.90 -2.10
CA ASN A 218 -11.46 20.31 -3.42
C ASN A 218 -10.44 20.12 -4.53
N VAL A 219 -9.15 19.92 -4.20
CA VAL A 219 -8.09 19.75 -5.19
C VAL A 219 -7.30 18.46 -4.96
N VAL A 220 -6.68 18.32 -3.75
CA VAL A 220 -5.73 17.23 -3.51
C VAL A 220 -6.40 15.85 -3.56
N ILE A 221 -7.53 15.69 -2.86
CA ILE A 221 -8.25 14.41 -2.83
C ILE A 221 -8.76 14.05 -4.24
N PRO A 222 -9.50 14.91 -4.97
CA PRO A 222 -9.93 14.60 -6.32
C PRO A 222 -8.77 14.24 -7.27
N VAL A 223 -7.69 15.00 -7.25
CA VAL A 223 -6.52 14.72 -8.11
C VAL A 223 -5.86 13.39 -7.73
N ASN A 224 -5.66 13.13 -6.45
CA ASN A 224 -5.02 11.90 -5.98
C ASN A 224 -5.89 10.64 -6.19
N THR A 225 -7.20 10.79 -6.35
CA THR A 225 -8.15 9.69 -6.64
C THR A 225 -8.51 9.57 -8.12
N PHE A 226 -7.76 10.24 -9.02
CA PHE A 226 -7.95 10.25 -10.47
C PHE A 226 -9.22 10.95 -10.97
N HIS A 227 -9.87 11.76 -10.11
CA HIS A 227 -11.00 12.63 -10.45
C HIS A 227 -10.59 14.07 -10.79
N GLY A 228 -9.29 14.34 -10.91
CA GLY A 228 -8.78 15.67 -11.26
C GLY A 228 -9.30 16.18 -12.62
N LYS A 229 -9.55 15.28 -13.57
CA LYS A 229 -10.15 15.59 -14.89
C LYS A 229 -11.59 16.11 -14.81
N ASP A 230 -12.29 15.84 -13.73
CA ASP A 230 -13.68 16.21 -13.50
C ASP A 230 -13.78 17.61 -12.86
N LEU A 231 -12.65 18.18 -12.44
CA LEU A 231 -12.59 19.50 -11.84
C LEU A 231 -12.66 20.58 -12.93
N PRO A 232 -13.50 21.63 -12.75
CA PRO A 232 -13.51 22.76 -13.67
C PRO A 232 -12.20 23.56 -13.57
N VAL A 233 -11.78 24.19 -14.66
CA VAL A 233 -10.54 24.99 -14.69
C VAL A 233 -10.54 26.09 -13.62
N SER A 234 -11.70 26.66 -13.31
CA SER A 234 -11.86 27.68 -12.26
C SER A 234 -11.47 27.19 -10.86
N THR A 235 -11.42 25.89 -10.59
CA THR A 235 -10.91 25.32 -9.33
C THR A 235 -9.48 25.76 -9.08
N PHE A 236 -8.68 25.94 -10.13
CA PHE A 236 -7.25 26.28 -10.04
C PHE A 236 -6.98 27.78 -10.11
N GLU A 237 -8.00 28.63 -10.25
CA GLU A 237 -7.83 30.09 -10.36
C GLU A 237 -7.11 30.69 -9.15
N LYS A 238 -7.41 30.21 -7.94
CA LYS A 238 -6.73 30.63 -6.70
C LYS A 238 -5.24 30.30 -6.65
N TYR A 239 -4.79 29.39 -7.50
CA TYR A 239 -3.44 28.81 -7.52
C TYR A 239 -2.75 29.05 -8.86
N ALA A 240 -3.22 30.05 -9.63
CA ALA A 240 -2.73 30.35 -10.97
C ALA A 240 -1.25 30.80 -11.00
N ASP A 241 -0.73 31.27 -9.89
CA ASP A 241 0.68 31.62 -9.67
C ASP A 241 1.58 30.40 -9.36
N GLY A 242 1.00 29.20 -9.25
CA GLY A 242 1.71 27.95 -8.93
C GLY A 242 1.95 27.72 -7.43
N THR A 243 1.43 28.59 -6.56
CA THR A 243 1.50 28.37 -5.10
C THR A 243 0.38 27.45 -4.62
N SER A 244 0.61 26.76 -3.50
CA SER A 244 -0.40 25.94 -2.84
C SER A 244 -0.17 25.94 -1.32
N PRO A 245 -1.22 25.70 -0.52
CA PRO A 245 -1.09 25.63 0.93
C PRO A 245 -0.10 24.53 1.37
N GLN A 246 0.74 24.86 2.33
CA GLN A 246 1.71 23.93 2.92
C GLN A 246 1.03 22.97 3.88
N GLY A 247 1.51 21.70 3.95
CA GLY A 247 1.04 20.72 4.95
C GLY A 247 0.06 19.67 4.41
N THR A 248 -0.12 19.56 3.10
CA THR A 248 -1.00 18.55 2.47
C THR A 248 -0.61 17.11 2.80
N ALA A 249 0.68 16.83 3.06
CA ALA A 249 1.18 15.50 3.39
C ALA A 249 0.51 14.89 4.64
N ALA A 250 0.06 15.72 5.59
CA ALA A 250 -0.65 15.24 6.78
C ALA A 250 -1.97 14.51 6.46
N TYR A 251 -2.54 14.77 5.28
CA TYR A 251 -3.82 14.22 4.84
C TYR A 251 -3.70 13.04 3.87
N GLU A 252 -2.49 12.60 3.54
CA GLU A 252 -2.33 11.50 2.57
C GLU A 252 -2.80 10.15 3.12
N LYS A 253 -2.36 9.75 4.29
CA LYS A 253 -2.81 8.54 5.05
C LYS A 253 -3.21 7.35 4.18
N ARG A 254 -2.32 6.92 3.27
CA ARG A 254 -2.65 5.96 2.18
C ARG A 254 -2.86 4.51 2.63
N GLY A 255 -2.28 4.10 3.77
CA GLY A 255 -2.43 2.74 4.32
C GLY A 255 -1.93 1.63 3.39
N VAL A 256 -0.90 1.88 2.57
CA VAL A 256 -0.45 0.96 1.51
C VAL A 256 0.41 -0.20 1.99
N ALA A 257 0.91 -0.16 3.22
CA ALA A 257 1.70 -1.25 3.78
C ALA A 257 0.82 -2.45 4.13
N VAL A 258 1.29 -3.66 3.87
CA VAL A 258 0.66 -4.90 4.35
C VAL A 258 1.02 -5.15 5.81
N ASP A 259 2.32 -5.00 6.10
CA ASP A 259 2.86 -5.09 7.46
C ASP A 259 3.51 -3.75 7.84
N VAL A 260 3.31 -3.30 9.07
CA VAL A 260 3.91 -2.10 9.66
C VAL A 260 4.66 -2.46 10.94
N PRO A 261 5.62 -1.64 11.41
CA PRO A 261 6.32 -1.97 12.64
C PRO A 261 5.40 -1.82 13.86
N THR A 262 5.40 -2.83 14.74
CA THR A 262 4.89 -2.72 16.11
C THR A 262 6.05 -2.47 17.06
N TRP A 263 5.84 -1.62 18.06
CA TRP A 263 6.86 -1.31 19.07
C TRP A 263 6.69 -2.18 20.32
N ILE A 264 7.81 -2.75 20.79
CA ILE A 264 7.93 -3.60 21.97
C ILE A 264 8.77 -2.84 23.01
N PRO A 265 8.12 -2.10 23.94
CA PRO A 265 8.80 -1.21 24.89
C PRO A 265 9.87 -1.89 25.72
N GLU A 266 9.64 -3.13 26.16
CA GLU A 266 10.53 -3.91 27.03
C GLU A 266 11.92 -4.07 26.42
N ASN A 267 11.97 -4.27 25.11
CA ASN A 267 13.19 -4.47 24.35
C ASN A 267 13.85 -3.15 23.87
N CYS A 268 13.18 -2.00 24.08
CA CYS A 268 13.65 -0.73 23.56
C CYS A 268 14.75 -0.12 24.44
N ILE A 269 15.89 0.21 23.84
CA ILE A 269 17.00 0.93 24.50
C ILE A 269 16.96 2.45 24.23
N GLN A 270 15.93 2.94 23.58
CA GLN A 270 15.69 4.37 23.30
C GLN A 270 16.83 5.04 22.49
N CYS A 271 17.40 4.31 21.53
CA CYS A 271 18.51 4.80 20.68
C CYS A 271 18.05 5.69 19.51
N ASN A 272 16.78 5.62 19.12
CA ASN A 272 16.14 6.35 18.02
C ASN A 272 16.68 6.02 16.61
N PHE A 273 17.43 4.91 16.42
CA PHE A 273 17.90 4.51 15.11
C PHE A 273 16.75 4.25 14.12
N CYS A 274 15.65 3.69 14.62
CA CYS A 274 14.44 3.44 13.81
C CYS A 274 13.82 4.74 13.27
N SER A 275 13.80 5.80 14.06
CA SER A 275 13.36 7.13 13.63
C SER A 275 14.31 7.72 12.59
N MET A 276 15.62 7.61 12.82
CA MET A 276 16.65 8.18 11.93
C MET A 276 16.63 7.58 10.52
N VAL A 277 16.38 6.26 10.41
CA VAL A 277 16.43 5.57 9.09
C VAL A 277 15.09 5.55 8.36
N CYS A 278 14.02 6.04 8.98
CA CYS A 278 12.71 6.00 8.35
C CYS A 278 12.64 6.98 7.17
N PRO A 279 12.47 6.50 5.92
CA PRO A 279 12.48 7.36 4.74
C PRO A 279 11.27 8.31 4.67
N HIS A 280 10.19 7.99 5.41
CA HIS A 280 8.96 8.79 5.46
C HIS A 280 8.75 9.49 6.81
N ALA A 281 9.73 9.40 7.72
CA ALA A 281 9.66 10.02 9.05
C ALA A 281 8.40 9.64 9.87
N VAL A 282 7.85 8.46 9.64
CA VAL A 282 6.62 7.97 10.29
C VAL A 282 6.85 7.40 11.68
N ILE A 283 8.11 7.27 12.11
CA ILE A 283 8.47 6.80 13.45
C ILE A 283 9.07 7.96 14.23
N ARG A 284 8.41 8.35 15.34
CA ARG A 284 8.80 9.51 16.15
C ARG A 284 8.90 9.18 17.62
N PRO A 285 10.03 9.47 18.27
CA PRO A 285 10.13 9.40 19.71
C PRO A 285 9.46 10.64 20.34
N VAL A 286 8.51 10.41 21.20
CA VAL A 286 7.76 11.48 21.91
C VAL A 286 7.99 11.34 23.41
N PRO A 287 8.64 12.31 24.06
CA PRO A 287 8.67 12.41 25.51
C PRO A 287 7.31 12.91 26.01
N MET A 288 6.72 12.22 26.96
CA MET A 288 5.43 12.59 27.57
C MET A 288 5.54 12.71 29.08
N THR A 289 4.92 13.72 29.65
CA THR A 289 4.65 13.79 31.08
C THR A 289 3.62 12.74 31.48
N ASP A 290 3.45 12.47 32.78
CA ASP A 290 2.42 11.52 33.24
C ASP A 290 1.00 12.02 32.90
N ALA A 291 0.77 13.31 32.88
CA ALA A 291 -0.52 13.91 32.51
C ALA A 291 -0.81 13.72 31.01
N GLU A 292 0.18 13.95 30.15
CA GLU A 292 0.06 13.74 28.70
C GLU A 292 -0.14 12.24 28.39
N LEU A 293 0.57 11.36 29.08
CA LEU A 293 0.40 9.92 28.91
C LEU A 293 -0.99 9.45 29.34
N ALA A 294 -1.52 10.00 30.42
CA ALA A 294 -2.87 9.69 30.89
C ALA A 294 -3.98 10.18 29.94
N ALA A 295 -3.72 11.25 29.17
CA ALA A 295 -4.64 11.80 28.17
C ALA A 295 -4.46 11.17 26.78
N ALA A 296 -3.45 10.33 26.58
CA ALA A 296 -3.16 9.71 25.28
C ALA A 296 -4.20 8.63 24.91
N PRO A 297 -4.37 8.33 23.62
CA PRO A 297 -5.25 7.23 23.15
C PRO A 297 -4.91 5.90 23.81
N ALA A 298 -5.92 5.04 23.98
CA ALA A 298 -5.78 3.77 24.71
C ALA A 298 -4.71 2.81 24.15
N ALA A 299 -4.37 2.94 22.87
CA ALA A 299 -3.34 2.13 22.22
C ALA A 299 -1.90 2.57 22.56
N VAL A 300 -1.72 3.63 23.37
CA VAL A 300 -0.40 4.14 23.74
C VAL A 300 0.39 3.08 24.49
N LYS A 301 1.63 2.84 24.04
CA LYS A 301 2.64 2.06 24.77
C LYS A 301 3.71 3.02 25.26
N SER A 302 4.22 2.83 26.47
CA SER A 302 5.23 3.71 27.05
C SER A 302 6.30 2.95 27.81
N LYS A 303 7.39 3.62 28.08
CA LYS A 303 8.48 3.18 28.95
C LYS A 303 9.08 4.37 29.66
N ALA A 304 9.53 4.21 30.90
CA ALA A 304 10.26 5.28 31.58
C ALA A 304 11.42 5.79 30.73
N MET A 305 11.55 7.12 30.60
CA MET A 305 12.59 7.71 29.75
C MET A 305 13.95 7.62 30.39
N THR A 306 14.89 6.96 29.73
CA THR A 306 16.26 6.77 30.24
C THR A 306 16.99 8.12 30.34
N GLY A 307 17.43 8.46 31.57
CA GLY A 307 18.14 9.70 31.86
C GLY A 307 17.25 10.93 32.10
N MET A 308 15.91 10.75 32.13
CA MET A 308 14.93 11.81 32.40
C MET A 308 13.86 11.29 33.37
N PRO A 309 14.14 11.25 34.69
CA PRO A 309 13.14 10.86 35.68
C PRO A 309 11.87 11.74 35.59
N GLY A 310 10.71 11.12 35.70
CA GLY A 310 9.40 11.81 35.58
C GLY A 310 8.91 12.03 34.14
N MET A 311 9.65 11.51 33.15
CA MET A 311 9.23 11.52 31.75
C MET A 311 9.03 10.09 31.23
N ASN A 312 8.05 9.93 30.38
CA ASN A 312 7.75 8.69 29.67
C ASN A 312 8.22 8.78 28.21
N PHE A 313 8.88 7.74 27.74
CA PHE A 313 9.28 7.60 26.36
C PHE A 313 8.20 6.80 25.61
N VAL A 314 7.69 7.39 24.56
CA VAL A 314 6.72 6.77 23.63
C VAL A 314 7.32 6.77 22.25
N MET A 315 7.28 5.62 21.57
CA MET A 315 7.63 5.54 20.15
C MET A 315 6.34 5.53 19.35
N THR A 316 6.01 6.65 18.74
CA THR A 316 4.81 6.79 17.91
C THR A 316 5.09 6.34 16.49
N ILE A 317 4.09 5.77 15.82
CA ILE A 317 4.21 5.25 14.46
C ILE A 317 2.97 5.65 13.67
N SER A 318 3.16 6.45 12.60
CA SER A 318 2.09 6.70 11.63
C SER A 318 1.92 5.47 10.75
N THR A 319 0.97 4.62 11.09
CA THR A 319 0.75 3.34 10.42
C THR A 319 0.22 3.52 9.00
N LEU A 320 -0.60 4.55 8.77
CA LEU A 320 -1.18 4.84 7.46
C LEU A 320 -0.21 5.50 6.48
N ASP A 321 0.87 6.14 6.97
CA ASP A 321 1.93 6.71 6.13
C ASP A 321 3.12 5.75 5.95
N CYS A 322 3.14 4.64 6.68
CA CYS A 322 4.18 3.62 6.56
C CYS A 322 4.07 2.88 5.23
N THR A 323 5.21 2.60 4.58
CA THR A 323 5.28 1.82 3.33
C THR A 323 5.75 0.37 3.54
N GLY A 324 5.94 -0.06 4.80
CA GLY A 324 6.30 -1.44 5.12
C GLY A 324 7.73 -1.86 4.71
N CYS A 325 8.65 -0.91 4.52
CA CYS A 325 10.00 -1.21 4.02
C CYS A 325 10.88 -2.03 4.98
N GLY A 326 10.55 -2.12 6.26
CA GLY A 326 11.26 -2.91 7.27
C GLY A 326 12.61 -2.35 7.74
N SER A 327 13.10 -1.21 7.21
CA SER A 327 14.41 -0.64 7.57
C SER A 327 14.57 -0.39 9.07
N CYS A 328 13.50 0.07 9.73
CA CYS A 328 13.48 0.32 11.19
C CYS A 328 13.69 -0.96 12.01
N VAL A 329 13.09 -2.08 11.58
CA VAL A 329 13.27 -3.39 12.22
C VAL A 329 14.68 -3.90 11.99
N GLN A 330 15.21 -3.71 10.78
CA GLN A 330 16.56 -4.18 10.44
C GLN A 330 17.63 -3.52 11.31
N VAL A 331 17.60 -2.20 11.47
CA VAL A 331 18.62 -1.46 12.25
C VAL A 331 18.41 -1.50 13.75
N CYS A 332 17.28 -2.00 14.23
CA CYS A 332 16.99 -2.04 15.65
C CYS A 332 17.95 -2.99 16.37
N PRO A 333 18.82 -2.51 17.29
CA PRO A 333 19.72 -3.37 18.06
C PRO A 333 18.97 -4.14 19.13
N GLY A 334 17.90 -3.54 19.67
CA GLY A 334 17.17 -4.10 20.80
C GLY A 334 17.96 -4.24 22.07
N MET A 335 17.36 -4.84 23.09
CA MET A 335 18.01 -5.16 24.36
C MET A 335 18.53 -6.59 24.30
N LYS A 336 19.84 -6.77 24.49
CA LYS A 336 20.50 -8.10 24.46
C LYS A 336 20.19 -8.89 23.18
N GLY A 337 20.09 -8.21 22.04
CA GLY A 337 19.77 -8.83 20.76
C GLY A 337 18.27 -9.03 20.48
N ASN A 338 17.39 -8.81 21.44
CA ASN A 338 15.94 -8.87 21.23
C ASN A 338 15.46 -7.54 20.64
N LYS A 339 15.01 -7.56 19.41
CA LYS A 339 14.55 -6.34 18.71
C LYS A 339 13.35 -5.71 19.41
N ALA A 340 13.34 -4.38 19.45
CA ALA A 340 12.23 -3.59 19.98
C ALA A 340 11.17 -3.26 18.93
N LEU A 341 11.36 -3.72 17.69
CA LEU A 341 10.42 -3.58 16.59
C LEU A 341 10.28 -4.92 15.86
N ALA A 342 9.05 -5.26 15.52
CA ALA A 342 8.69 -6.39 14.66
C ALA A 342 7.68 -5.92 13.61
N MET A 343 7.63 -6.57 12.45
CA MET A 343 6.58 -6.29 11.46
C MET A 343 5.31 -7.04 11.86
N SER A 344 4.18 -6.35 11.81
CA SER A 344 2.84 -6.82 12.17
C SER A 344 1.85 -6.39 11.08
N PRO A 345 0.80 -7.17 10.78
CA PRO A 345 -0.25 -6.75 9.86
C PRO A 345 -0.81 -5.37 10.22
N ILE A 346 -1.01 -4.52 9.22
CA ILE A 346 -1.48 -3.14 9.42
C ILE A 346 -2.78 -3.07 10.22
N ASP A 347 -3.69 -4.02 10.01
CA ASP A 347 -4.99 -4.04 10.68
C ASP A 347 -4.85 -4.15 12.22
N ASN A 348 -3.80 -4.82 12.72
CA ASN A 348 -3.51 -4.92 14.14
C ASN A 348 -2.95 -3.60 14.71
N GLU A 349 -2.34 -2.78 13.89
CA GLU A 349 -1.59 -1.58 14.30
C GLU A 349 -2.32 -0.27 13.95
N ARG A 350 -3.49 -0.32 13.28
CA ARG A 350 -4.28 0.90 12.95
C ARG A 350 -4.54 1.83 14.14
N PRO A 351 -4.83 1.34 15.37
CA PRO A 351 -5.01 2.21 16.52
C PRO A 351 -3.76 3.03 16.89
N GLY A 352 -2.57 2.59 16.44
CA GLY A 352 -1.32 3.34 16.61
C GLY A 352 -1.30 4.68 15.88
N GLN A 353 -2.14 4.86 14.82
CA GLN A 353 -2.25 6.13 14.12
C GLN A 353 -2.74 7.24 15.02
N GLU A 354 -3.74 6.98 15.87
CA GLU A 354 -4.26 7.97 16.83
C GLU A 354 -3.19 8.39 17.84
N VAL A 355 -2.33 7.45 18.25
CA VAL A 355 -1.21 7.75 19.16
C VAL A 355 -0.18 8.66 18.48
N PHE A 356 0.10 8.43 17.18
CA PHE A 356 0.97 9.30 16.40
C PHE A 356 0.37 10.69 16.26
N ASP A 357 -0.90 10.78 15.86
CA ASP A 357 -1.61 12.04 15.62
C ASP A 357 -1.75 12.87 16.93
N TYR A 358 -1.87 12.19 18.07
CA TYR A 358 -1.81 12.83 19.39
C TYR A 358 -0.39 13.33 19.70
N GLY A 359 0.62 12.48 19.53
CA GLY A 359 2.01 12.77 19.86
C GLY A 359 2.59 13.96 19.10
N VAL A 360 2.23 14.11 17.81
CA VAL A 360 2.73 15.21 16.97
C VAL A 360 2.13 16.57 17.32
N LYS A 361 1.06 16.62 18.12
CA LYS A 361 0.42 17.84 18.60
C LYS A 361 0.96 18.32 19.95
N LEU A 362 1.76 17.50 20.63
CA LEU A 362 2.32 17.87 21.93
C LEU A 362 3.46 18.89 21.77
N ASP A 363 3.52 19.82 22.70
CA ASP A 363 4.58 20.81 22.73
C ASP A 363 5.96 20.18 22.90
N PRO A 364 7.00 20.72 22.25
CA PRO A 364 8.38 20.32 22.49
C PRO A 364 8.76 20.47 23.97
N LYS A 365 9.62 19.55 24.45
CA LYS A 365 10.09 19.55 25.83
C LYS A 365 11.51 20.16 25.89
N PRO A 366 11.65 21.45 26.27
CA PRO A 366 12.94 22.14 26.30
C PRO A 366 13.99 21.40 27.16
N GLU A 367 13.57 20.80 28.27
CA GLU A 367 14.44 20.05 29.16
C GLU A 367 14.99 18.78 28.52
N VAL A 368 14.23 18.11 27.64
CA VAL A 368 14.69 16.95 26.88
C VAL A 368 15.68 17.38 25.80
N LEU A 369 15.39 18.50 25.11
CA LEU A 369 16.27 19.06 24.08
C LEU A 369 17.59 19.57 24.68
N ALA A 370 17.57 20.10 25.88
CA ALA A 370 18.77 20.51 26.61
C ALA A 370 19.61 19.31 27.08
N LYS A 371 18.96 18.21 27.47
CA LYS A 371 19.62 17.01 28.03
C LYS A 371 20.33 16.19 26.95
N PHE A 372 19.72 15.99 25.80
CA PHE A 372 20.23 15.12 24.76
C PHE A 372 20.88 15.92 23.63
N LYS A 373 22.18 15.73 23.43
CA LYS A 373 22.96 16.46 22.40
C LYS A 373 22.46 16.11 21.01
N ASP A 374 22.20 17.11 20.19
CA ASP A 374 21.77 17.00 18.79
C ASP A 374 22.84 16.41 17.86
N THR A 375 24.07 16.37 18.31
CA THR A 375 25.17 15.66 17.62
C THR A 375 25.11 14.14 17.72
N THR A 376 24.16 13.61 18.49
CA THR A 376 23.89 12.18 18.61
C THR A 376 22.62 11.82 17.87
N VAL A 377 22.51 10.57 17.37
CA VAL A 377 21.27 10.08 16.73
C VAL A 377 20.10 10.24 17.70
N LYS A 378 20.25 9.81 18.96
CA LYS A 378 19.19 9.90 19.96
C LYS A 378 18.69 11.34 20.13
N GLY A 379 19.59 12.29 20.32
CA GLY A 379 19.22 13.68 20.60
C GLY A 379 18.67 14.42 19.37
N SER A 380 19.22 14.15 18.19
CA SER A 380 18.76 14.78 16.94
C SER A 380 17.30 14.45 16.65
N GLN A 381 16.83 13.25 17.00
CA GLN A 381 15.46 12.83 16.72
C GLN A 381 14.42 13.51 17.61
N PHE A 382 14.81 14.02 18.78
CA PHE A 382 13.91 14.85 19.61
C PHE A 382 13.79 16.30 19.11
N LYS A 383 14.74 16.77 18.29
CA LYS A 383 14.75 18.13 17.73
C LYS A 383 14.03 18.24 16.38
N GLN A 384 13.70 17.15 15.75
CA GLN A 384 12.98 17.20 14.47
C GLN A 384 11.61 17.86 14.69
N PRO A 385 11.23 18.82 13.82
CA PRO A 385 9.90 19.38 13.88
C PRO A 385 8.88 18.26 13.72
N MET A 386 7.88 18.27 14.55
CA MET A 386 6.69 17.45 14.39
C MET A 386 5.83 18.17 13.33
N LEU A 387 5.60 17.56 12.22
CA LEU A 387 4.85 18.13 11.10
C LEU A 387 3.36 18.06 11.36
#